data_932ef590fa3ee1b5b263d91be997b413
#
_entry.id   932ef590fa3ee1b5b263d91be997b413
#
_cell.length_a   1.000
_cell.length_b   1.000
_cell.length_c   1.000
_cell.angle_alpha   90.00
_cell.angle_beta   90.00
_cell.angle_gamma   90.00
#
_symmetry.space_group_name_H-M   'P 1'
#
loop_
_entity.id
_entity.type
_entity.pdbx_description
1 polymer ?
#
loop_
_entity_poly.entity_id
_entity_poly.type
_entity_poly.pdbx_seq_one_letter_code
_entity_poly.pdbx_strand_id
1 'polypeptide(L)'
;WQDGFGVMFAELHGDNSGLPAQRRTLERLRELDVRVVIPGHGAPFADYAAAVARALARLAAFEASPERMAKSAMKALFTFTLLEKRRMARAGIGDYFGQVAIFRDVSRNFFQREPAAVAAQVIDELLKAGVLAEQDGDIVARGN
;
A
#
# COMPACT_ATOMS: atom_id res chain seq x y z
N TRP A 1 -9.18 -2.45 -4.04
CA TRP A 1 -8.76 -2.46 -5.45
C TRP A 1 -9.93 -2.61 -6.44
N GLN A 2 -11.19 -2.66 -5.98
CA GLN A 2 -12.31 -3.12 -6.80
C GLN A 2 -12.80 -2.10 -7.84
N ASP A 3 -12.40 -0.83 -7.77
CA ASP A 3 -12.95 0.26 -8.61
C ASP A 3 -11.96 1.42 -8.77
N GLY A 4 -10.68 1.12 -9.01
CA GLY A 4 -9.67 2.15 -9.16
C GLY A 4 -8.35 1.68 -9.74
N PHE A 5 -7.56 2.63 -10.17
CA PHE A 5 -6.19 2.41 -10.59
C PHE A 5 -5.25 2.39 -9.38
N GLY A 6 -4.39 1.39 -9.30
CA GLY A 6 -3.35 1.32 -8.29
C GLY A 6 -2.30 2.42 -8.50
N VAL A 7 -1.81 3.03 -7.44
CA VAL A 7 -0.64 3.91 -7.46
C VAL A 7 0.54 3.16 -6.88
N MET A 8 1.63 3.06 -7.62
CA MET A 8 2.83 2.34 -7.20
C MET A 8 3.66 3.15 -6.19
N PHE A 9 4.44 2.45 -5.38
CA PHE A 9 5.30 3.03 -4.35
C PHE A 9 6.74 3.15 -4.86
N ALA A 10 6.97 4.06 -5.82
CA ALA A 10 8.24 4.13 -6.53
C ALA A 10 9.38 4.79 -5.74
N GLU A 11 9.04 5.59 -4.73
CA GLU A 11 10.00 6.47 -4.04
C GLU A 11 10.68 5.83 -2.81
N LEU A 12 10.44 4.55 -2.51
CA LEU A 12 10.96 3.91 -1.29
C LEU A 12 12.48 3.74 -1.26
N HIS A 13 13.14 3.81 -2.42
CA HIS A 13 14.58 3.66 -2.56
C HIS A 13 15.29 4.93 -3.08
N GLY A 14 14.61 6.09 -3.02
CA GLY A 14 15.19 7.37 -3.44
C GLY A 14 15.15 7.62 -4.95
N ASP A 15 14.47 6.78 -5.74
CA ASP A 15 14.19 7.06 -7.15
C ASP A 15 12.96 7.97 -7.28
N ASN A 16 13.19 9.24 -7.54
CA ASN A 16 12.16 10.26 -7.69
C ASN A 16 11.49 10.29 -9.08
N SER A 17 11.73 9.30 -9.93
CA SER A 17 11.13 9.25 -11.29
C SER A 17 9.74 8.61 -11.34
N GLY A 18 9.41 7.78 -10.38
CA GLY A 18 8.22 6.94 -10.40
C GLY A 18 6.90 7.72 -10.30
N LEU A 19 6.74 8.60 -9.31
CA LEU A 19 5.50 9.37 -9.15
C LEU A 19 5.24 10.31 -10.32
N PRO A 20 6.22 11.08 -10.85
CA PRO A 20 6.04 11.87 -12.06
C PRO A 20 5.68 11.05 -13.30
N ALA A 21 6.24 9.85 -13.46
CA ALA A 21 5.89 8.96 -14.56
C ALA A 21 4.45 8.46 -14.46
N GLN A 22 4.00 8.08 -13.25
CA GLN A 22 2.61 7.68 -13.01
C GLN A 22 1.64 8.84 -13.26
N ARG A 23 1.99 10.07 -12.85
CA ARG A 23 1.18 11.25 -13.12
C ARG A 23 0.95 11.43 -14.62
N ARG A 24 2.02 11.44 -15.42
CA ARG A 24 1.91 11.52 -16.88
C ARG A 24 1.03 10.43 -17.47
N THR A 25 1.14 9.22 -16.97
CA THR A 25 0.31 8.09 -17.42
C THR A 25 -1.17 8.32 -17.09
N LEU A 26 -1.50 8.72 -15.86
CA LEU A 26 -2.87 8.96 -15.43
C LEU A 26 -3.50 10.17 -16.16
N GLU A 27 -2.71 11.20 -16.44
CA GLU A 27 -3.16 12.37 -17.24
C GLU A 27 -3.51 11.96 -18.68
N ARG A 28 -2.69 11.11 -19.30
CA ARG A 28 -3.00 10.56 -20.63
C ARG A 28 -4.22 9.64 -20.60
N LEU A 29 -4.35 8.79 -19.58
CA LEU A 29 -5.54 7.95 -19.41
C LEU A 29 -6.80 8.81 -19.27
N ARG A 30 -6.75 9.94 -18.55
CA ARG A 30 -7.90 10.84 -18.37
C ARG A 30 -8.49 11.36 -19.69
N GLU A 31 -7.70 11.39 -20.77
CA GLU A 31 -8.14 11.87 -22.10
C GLU A 31 -8.89 10.81 -22.91
N LEU A 32 -8.92 9.56 -22.44
CA LEU A 32 -9.57 8.47 -23.17
C LEU A 32 -11.08 8.43 -22.88
N ASP A 33 -11.87 8.19 -23.93
CA ASP A 33 -13.29 7.85 -23.81
C ASP A 33 -13.44 6.35 -23.55
N VAL A 34 -13.61 5.98 -22.30
CA VAL A 34 -13.70 4.58 -21.85
C VAL A 34 -15.06 4.32 -21.23
N ARG A 35 -15.81 3.36 -21.78
CA ARG A 35 -17.14 2.97 -21.27
C ARG A 35 -17.05 1.93 -20.15
N VAL A 36 -16.11 1.00 -20.25
CA VAL A 36 -15.94 -0.11 -19.31
C VAL A 36 -14.47 -0.39 -19.13
N VAL A 37 -14.05 -0.57 -17.88
CA VAL A 37 -12.72 -1.05 -17.51
C VAL A 37 -12.81 -2.51 -17.09
N ILE A 38 -11.98 -3.36 -17.71
CA ILE A 38 -11.79 -4.75 -17.29
C ILE A 38 -10.44 -4.82 -16.60
N PRO A 39 -10.40 -4.82 -15.26
CA PRO A 39 -9.14 -4.84 -14.53
C PRO A 39 -8.51 -6.23 -14.52
N GLY A 40 -7.20 -6.32 -14.28
CA GLY A 40 -6.51 -7.60 -14.02
C GLY A 40 -6.93 -8.25 -12.71
N HIS A 41 -7.51 -7.50 -11.78
CA HIS A 41 -8.04 -7.96 -10.50
C HIS A 41 -9.33 -7.20 -10.17
N GLY A 42 -10.34 -7.92 -9.69
CA GLY A 42 -11.63 -7.35 -9.33
C GLY A 42 -12.66 -7.41 -10.48
N ALA A 43 -13.86 -6.89 -10.21
CA ALA A 43 -14.96 -6.87 -11.18
C ALA A 43 -14.79 -5.74 -12.22
N PRO A 44 -15.32 -5.89 -13.43
CA PRO A 44 -15.43 -4.79 -14.38
C PRO A 44 -16.22 -3.61 -13.79
N PHE A 45 -15.85 -2.38 -14.16
CA PHE A 45 -16.51 -1.17 -13.69
C PHE A 45 -16.64 -0.12 -14.82
N ALA A 46 -17.60 0.79 -14.68
CA ALA A 46 -17.93 1.80 -15.70
C ALA A 46 -17.61 3.24 -15.30
N ASP A 47 -17.31 3.51 -14.03
CA ASP A 47 -17.00 4.85 -13.52
C ASP A 47 -15.55 5.29 -13.76
N TYR A 48 -15.09 5.11 -15.01
CA TYR A 48 -13.70 5.34 -15.43
C TYR A 48 -13.16 6.70 -15.01
N ALA A 49 -13.87 7.77 -15.33
CA ALA A 49 -13.43 9.13 -15.04
C ALA A 49 -13.25 9.36 -13.52
N ALA A 50 -14.16 8.84 -12.71
CA ALA A 50 -14.07 8.92 -11.26
C ALA A 50 -12.90 8.07 -10.73
N ALA A 51 -12.64 6.89 -11.31
CA ALA A 51 -11.51 6.04 -10.94
C ALA A 51 -10.15 6.72 -11.23
N VAL A 52 -10.00 7.37 -12.39
CA VAL A 52 -8.80 8.15 -12.74
C VAL A 52 -8.64 9.33 -11.79
N ALA A 53 -9.73 10.06 -11.49
CA ALA A 53 -9.69 11.19 -10.56
C ALA A 53 -9.25 10.75 -9.14
N ARG A 54 -9.76 9.62 -8.65
CA ARG A 54 -9.32 9.03 -7.35
C ARG A 54 -7.83 8.67 -7.36
N ALA A 55 -7.32 8.11 -8.46
CA ALA A 55 -5.90 7.78 -8.60
C ALA A 55 -5.02 9.04 -8.60
N LEU A 56 -5.40 10.08 -9.35
CA LEU A 56 -4.69 11.37 -9.37
C LEU A 56 -4.69 12.04 -7.98
N ALA A 57 -5.81 12.03 -7.27
CA ALA A 57 -5.91 12.56 -5.91
C ALA A 57 -5.00 11.80 -4.93
N ARG A 58 -4.95 10.46 -5.04
CA ARG A 58 -4.02 9.63 -4.23
C ARG A 58 -2.57 9.94 -4.55
N LEU A 59 -2.23 10.07 -5.83
CA LEU A 59 -0.89 10.43 -6.27
C LEU A 59 -0.46 11.80 -5.72
N ALA A 60 -1.33 12.80 -5.83
CA ALA A 60 -1.08 14.12 -5.26
C ALA A 60 -0.85 14.07 -3.74
N ALA A 61 -1.60 13.23 -3.02
CA ALA A 61 -1.41 13.04 -1.59
C ALA A 61 -0.07 12.36 -1.25
N PHE A 62 0.44 11.49 -2.11
CA PHE A 62 1.76 10.87 -1.95
C PHE A 62 2.89 11.84 -2.26
N GLU A 63 2.76 12.66 -3.30
CA GLU A 63 3.72 13.72 -3.62
C GLU A 63 3.82 14.77 -2.51
N ALA A 64 2.69 15.10 -1.89
CA ALA A 64 2.64 16.05 -0.78
C ALA A 64 3.18 15.48 0.55
N SER A 65 3.19 14.16 0.71
CA SER A 65 3.64 13.50 1.94
C SER A 65 4.30 12.15 1.65
N PRO A 66 5.64 12.14 1.51
CA PRO A 66 6.40 10.89 1.37
C PRO A 66 6.16 9.88 2.50
N GLU A 67 5.97 10.37 3.74
CA GLU A 67 5.63 9.51 4.87
C GLU A 67 4.28 8.80 4.68
N ARG A 68 3.28 9.50 4.15
CA ARG A 68 1.97 8.89 3.83
C ARG A 68 2.09 7.81 2.75
N MET A 69 2.91 8.04 1.74
CA MET A 69 3.23 7.06 0.71
C MET A 69 3.92 5.84 1.33
N ALA A 70 4.98 6.05 2.12
CA ALA A 70 5.72 5.01 2.81
C ALA A 70 4.79 4.17 3.73
N LYS A 71 3.91 4.81 4.49
CA LYS A 71 2.91 4.11 5.32
C LYS A 71 1.98 3.24 4.48
N SER A 72 1.48 3.74 3.38
CA SER A 72 0.62 2.96 2.48
C SER A 72 1.36 1.77 1.88
N ALA A 73 2.63 1.94 1.51
CA ALA A 73 3.50 0.87 1.04
C ALA A 73 3.73 -0.21 2.09
N MET A 74 4.07 0.19 3.32
CA MET A 74 4.30 -0.74 4.43
C MET A 74 3.07 -1.61 4.70
N LYS A 75 1.88 -1.00 4.71
CA LYS A 75 0.61 -1.73 4.88
C LYS A 75 0.38 -2.74 3.76
N ALA A 76 0.55 -2.34 2.51
CA ALA A 76 0.35 -3.22 1.35
C ALA A 76 1.35 -4.38 1.36
N LEU A 77 2.64 -4.09 1.52
CA LEU A 77 3.71 -5.10 1.54
C LEU A 77 3.52 -6.10 2.69
N PHE A 78 3.17 -5.62 3.88
CA PHE A 78 2.93 -6.50 5.03
C PHE A 78 1.68 -7.36 4.84
N THR A 79 0.61 -6.81 4.26
CA THR A 79 -0.59 -7.60 3.90
C THR A 79 -0.24 -8.70 2.89
N PHE A 80 0.54 -8.41 1.84
CA PHE A 80 1.00 -9.43 0.89
C PHE A 80 1.89 -10.48 1.57
N THR A 81 2.77 -10.07 2.47
CA THR A 81 3.57 -11.01 3.29
C THR A 81 2.67 -11.98 4.06
N LEU A 82 1.60 -11.49 4.67
CA LEU A 82 0.67 -12.34 5.40
C LEU A 82 -0.19 -13.23 4.50
N LEU A 83 -0.54 -12.77 3.29
CA LEU A 83 -1.23 -13.63 2.31
C LEU A 83 -0.34 -14.80 1.88
N GLU A 84 0.97 -14.57 1.72
CA GLU A 84 1.94 -15.63 1.42
C GLU A 84 2.17 -16.57 2.61
N LYS A 85 2.49 -16.02 3.79
CA LYS A 85 2.84 -16.79 4.99
C LYS A 85 1.64 -17.41 5.71
N ARG A 86 0.42 -16.98 5.37
CA ARG A 86 -0.85 -17.35 5.98
C ARG A 86 -1.06 -16.77 7.37
N ARG A 87 -0.07 -16.86 8.25
CA ARG A 87 -0.08 -16.33 9.63
C ARG A 87 1.31 -15.95 10.09
N MET A 88 1.39 -15.10 11.08
CA MET A 88 2.64 -14.72 11.75
C MET A 88 2.36 -14.39 13.21
N ALA A 89 3.13 -14.97 14.14
CA ALA A 89 3.01 -14.66 15.56
C ALA A 89 3.18 -13.14 15.80
N ARG A 90 2.21 -12.52 16.48
CA ARG A 90 2.22 -11.06 16.74
C ARG A 90 3.54 -10.62 17.38
N ALA A 91 4.06 -11.41 18.33
CA ALA A 91 5.30 -11.12 19.03
C ALA A 91 6.54 -11.09 18.12
N GLY A 92 6.53 -11.84 16.99
CA GLY A 92 7.67 -11.92 16.06
C GLY A 92 7.67 -10.86 14.96
N ILE A 93 6.58 -10.08 14.79
CA ILE A 93 6.46 -9.16 13.64
C ILE A 93 7.44 -7.98 13.77
N GLY A 94 7.73 -7.51 14.98
CA GLY A 94 8.72 -6.45 15.21
C GLY A 94 10.12 -6.86 14.72
N ASP A 95 10.54 -8.07 15.06
CA ASP A 95 11.82 -8.64 14.60
C ASP A 95 11.83 -8.84 13.08
N TYR A 96 10.74 -9.31 12.52
CA TYR A 96 10.58 -9.44 11.08
C TYR A 96 10.79 -8.12 10.35
N PHE A 97 10.20 -7.02 10.85
CA PHE A 97 10.42 -5.67 10.30
C PHE A 97 11.89 -5.23 10.41
N GLY A 98 12.58 -5.62 11.48
CA GLY A 98 14.01 -5.33 11.66
C GLY A 98 14.92 -6.12 10.72
N GLN A 99 14.55 -7.35 10.38
CA GLN A 99 15.35 -8.26 9.54
C GLN A 99 15.15 -8.04 8.04
N VAL A 100 13.94 -7.71 7.60
CA VAL A 100 13.62 -7.49 6.18
C VAL A 100 14.01 -6.07 5.76
N ALA A 101 14.94 -5.97 4.81
CA ALA A 101 15.57 -4.70 4.42
C ALA A 101 14.54 -3.59 4.11
N ILE A 102 13.51 -3.87 3.30
CA ILE A 102 12.52 -2.85 2.92
C ILE A 102 11.76 -2.30 4.15
N PHE A 103 11.35 -3.15 5.09
CA PHE A 103 10.66 -2.69 6.29
C PHE A 103 11.57 -1.91 7.23
N ARG A 104 12.80 -2.40 7.42
CA ARG A 104 13.81 -1.74 8.24
C ARG A 104 14.17 -0.36 7.69
N ASP A 105 14.50 -0.28 6.41
CA ASP A 105 15.02 0.93 5.78
C ASP A 105 13.92 1.99 5.66
N VAL A 106 12.69 1.61 5.32
CA VAL A 106 11.55 2.53 5.31
C VAL A 106 11.22 3.03 6.72
N SER A 107 11.29 2.16 7.75
CA SER A 107 11.08 2.57 9.13
C SER A 107 12.06 3.65 9.58
N ARG A 108 13.32 3.52 9.21
CA ARG A 108 14.38 4.46 9.58
C ARG A 108 14.35 5.74 8.74
N ASN A 109 14.20 5.62 7.43
CA ASN A 109 14.35 6.75 6.50
C ASN A 109 13.11 7.65 6.44
N PHE A 110 11.90 7.08 6.51
CA PHE A 110 10.65 7.83 6.39
C PHE A 110 10.00 8.14 7.72
N PHE A 111 10.10 7.25 8.70
CA PHE A 111 9.47 7.43 10.00
C PHE A 111 10.45 7.85 11.10
N GLN A 112 11.76 7.70 10.87
CA GLN A 112 12.82 7.96 11.87
C GLN A 112 12.53 7.23 13.20
N ARG A 113 12.04 5.98 13.10
CA ARG A 113 11.61 5.15 14.22
C ARG A 113 12.18 3.75 14.11
N GLU A 114 12.25 3.07 15.26
CA GLU A 114 12.59 1.65 15.30
C GLU A 114 11.57 0.80 14.54
N PRO A 115 12.03 -0.20 13.76
CA PRO A 115 11.16 -1.07 12.95
C PRO A 115 10.02 -1.71 13.74
N ALA A 116 10.28 -2.15 14.98
CA ALA A 116 9.27 -2.75 15.85
C ALA A 116 8.12 -1.78 16.20
N ALA A 117 8.45 -0.49 16.42
CA ALA A 117 7.45 0.53 16.69
C ALA A 117 6.58 0.86 15.46
N VAL A 118 7.18 0.83 14.27
CA VAL A 118 6.45 1.00 13.00
C VAL A 118 5.58 -0.23 12.72
N ALA A 119 6.09 -1.44 12.98
CA ALA A 119 5.34 -2.68 12.87
C ALA A 119 4.08 -2.66 13.72
N ALA A 120 4.19 -2.28 15.00
CA ALA A 120 3.04 -2.17 15.90
C ALA A 120 1.97 -1.23 15.34
N GLN A 121 2.37 -0.04 14.87
CA GLN A 121 1.45 0.93 14.27
C GLN A 121 0.76 0.37 13.01
N VAL A 122 1.52 -0.25 12.10
CA VAL A 122 0.99 -0.83 10.86
C VAL A 122 -0.04 -1.92 11.16
N ILE A 123 0.27 -2.82 12.12
CA ILE A 123 -0.65 -3.88 12.55
C ILE A 123 -1.94 -3.27 13.10
N ASP A 124 -1.83 -2.34 14.05
CA ASP A 124 -2.99 -1.73 14.70
C ASP A 124 -3.90 -1.00 13.71
N GLU A 125 -3.33 -0.28 12.74
CA GLU A 125 -4.09 0.39 11.69
C GLU A 125 -4.77 -0.61 10.74
N LEU A 126 -4.13 -1.73 10.40
CA LEU A 126 -4.71 -2.78 9.55
C LEU A 126 -5.78 -3.60 10.27
N LEU A 127 -5.62 -3.87 11.58
CA LEU A 127 -6.63 -4.48 12.42
C LEU A 127 -7.88 -3.60 12.52
N LYS A 128 -7.69 -2.29 12.79
CA LYS A 128 -8.79 -1.30 12.84
C LYS A 128 -9.52 -1.19 11.50
N ALA A 129 -8.79 -1.30 10.39
CA ALA A 129 -9.37 -1.27 9.04
C ALA A 129 -10.04 -2.60 8.65
N GLY A 130 -9.98 -3.64 9.47
CA GLY A 130 -10.55 -4.95 9.18
C GLY A 130 -9.82 -5.75 8.11
N VAL A 131 -8.62 -5.31 7.69
CA VAL A 131 -7.78 -6.02 6.70
C VAL A 131 -7.10 -7.22 7.33
N LEU A 132 -6.73 -7.10 8.59
CA LEU A 132 -6.14 -8.17 9.40
C LEU A 132 -7.09 -8.61 10.51
N ALA A 133 -6.83 -9.80 11.05
CA ALA A 133 -7.43 -10.29 12.29
C ALA A 133 -6.34 -10.89 13.19
N GLU A 134 -6.60 -10.93 14.48
CA GLU A 134 -5.78 -11.66 15.44
C GLU A 134 -6.51 -12.95 15.83
N GLN A 135 -5.82 -14.08 15.77
CA GLN A 135 -6.32 -15.42 16.09
C GLN A 135 -5.23 -16.19 16.85
N ASP A 136 -5.53 -16.54 18.09
CA ASP A 136 -4.62 -17.35 18.97
C ASP A 136 -3.21 -16.75 19.10
N GLY A 137 -3.09 -15.42 19.14
CA GLY A 137 -1.81 -14.71 19.22
C GLY A 137 -1.09 -14.53 17.88
N ASP A 138 -1.64 -15.03 16.79
CA ASP A 138 -1.16 -14.82 15.43
C ASP A 138 -1.95 -13.72 14.71
N ILE A 139 -1.27 -13.00 13.84
CA ILE A 139 -1.89 -12.08 12.89
C ILE A 139 -2.11 -12.81 11.56
N VAL A 140 -3.31 -12.68 11.02
CA VAL A 140 -3.74 -13.28 9.75
C VAL A 140 -4.37 -12.23 8.84
N ALA A 141 -4.20 -12.35 7.52
CA ALA A 141 -4.94 -11.53 6.58
C ALA A 141 -6.39 -12.03 6.47
N ARG A 142 -7.37 -11.13 6.51
CA ARG A 142 -8.75 -11.50 6.19
C ARG A 142 -8.85 -11.66 4.68
N GLY A 143 -9.17 -12.89 4.23
CA GLY A 143 -9.57 -13.11 2.84
C GLY A 143 -10.89 -12.39 2.55
N ASN A 144 -11.00 -11.81 1.38
CA ASN A 144 -12.28 -11.39 0.82
C ASN A 144 -13.07 -12.63 0.38
#